data_269b7880a5d431d11160cb916cbbb66f
#
_entry.id   269b7880a5d431d11160cb916cbbb66f
#
_cell.length_a   1.000
_cell.length_b   1.000
_cell.length_c   1.000
_cell.angle_alpha   90.00
_cell.angle_beta   90.00
_cell.angle_gamma   90.00
#
_symmetry.space_group_name_H-M   'P 1'
#
loop_
_entity.id
_entity.type
_entity.pdbx_description
1 polymer ?
#
loop_
_entity_poly.entity_id
_entity_poly.type
_entity_poly.pdbx_seq_one_letter_code
_entity_poly.pdbx_strand_id
1 'polypeptide(L)'
;MKNINNNTLNISSLNHWYGHGEMRRHVLQSVSMEISPGEVVLLTGPSGCGKTTLLTLIGALRKVEDGELKVFGKQLFGASRKTRQNLRKNIGMIFQGHNLLRCLTAEQNVQMGADLLNGFSYKARRAQSREWLRAVGLEDHLSKLPHDLSGGQKQRVAIARALAARPKLLLADEPTSALDSSTGREIDDLLKKLALEHSC
;
A
#
# COMPACT_ATOMS: atom_id res chain seq x y z
N MET A 1 -5.38 2.10 34.79
CA MET A 1 -4.62 2.68 33.67
C MET A 1 -5.04 1.95 32.40
N LYS A 2 -5.78 2.60 31.49
CA LYS A 2 -6.17 1.99 30.22
C LYS A 2 -4.90 1.92 29.38
N ASN A 3 -4.39 0.71 29.11
CA ASN A 3 -3.43 0.48 28.03
C ASN A 3 -4.06 1.02 26.75
N ILE A 4 -3.60 2.17 26.30
CA ILE A 4 -3.89 2.65 24.96
C ILE A 4 -3.11 1.69 24.07
N ASN A 5 -3.79 0.67 23.53
CA ASN A 5 -3.25 -0.21 22.50
C ASN A 5 -2.83 0.69 21.33
N ASN A 6 -1.54 0.94 21.21
CA ASN A 6 -0.94 1.82 20.19
C ASN A 6 -0.74 1.04 18.88
N ASN A 7 -1.65 0.08 18.60
CA ASN A 7 -1.57 -0.77 17.42
C ASN A 7 -1.78 0.06 16.15
N THR A 8 -0.99 -0.24 15.13
CA THR A 8 -1.14 0.34 13.79
C THR A 8 -2.47 -0.07 13.18
N LEU A 9 -2.85 -1.33 13.38
CA LEU A 9 -4.09 -1.93 12.88
C LEU A 9 -4.78 -2.72 13.99
N ASN A 10 -6.10 -2.59 14.09
CA ASN A 10 -6.95 -3.45 14.92
C ASN A 10 -8.22 -3.78 14.15
N ILE A 11 -8.49 -5.06 13.96
CA ILE A 11 -9.65 -5.60 13.28
C ILE A 11 -10.37 -6.56 14.23
N SER A 12 -11.69 -6.40 14.36
CA SER A 12 -12.52 -7.29 15.17
C SER A 12 -13.78 -7.66 14.39
N SER A 13 -13.97 -8.97 14.20
CA SER A 13 -15.14 -9.57 13.53
C SER A 13 -15.52 -8.89 12.21
N LEU A 14 -14.53 -8.53 11.40
CA LEU A 14 -14.73 -7.84 10.13
C LEU A 14 -15.38 -8.79 9.12
N ASN A 15 -16.50 -8.35 8.55
CA ASN A 15 -17.18 -9.04 7.47
C ASN A 15 -17.25 -8.17 6.22
N HIS A 16 -17.26 -8.81 5.06
CA HIS A 16 -17.46 -8.12 3.78
C HIS A 16 -18.14 -9.02 2.75
N TRP A 17 -19.05 -8.44 1.98
CA TRP A 17 -19.80 -9.13 0.93
C TRP A 17 -19.66 -8.40 -0.40
N TYR A 18 -19.74 -9.15 -1.48
CA TYR A 18 -19.93 -8.64 -2.84
C TYR A 18 -21.29 -9.04 -3.39
N GLY A 19 -21.80 -8.26 -4.32
CA GLY A 19 -23.11 -8.50 -4.95
C GLY A 19 -24.29 -8.09 -4.09
N HIS A 20 -25.50 -8.31 -4.63
CA HIS A 20 -26.76 -7.98 -4.01
C HIS A 20 -27.75 -9.14 -4.15
N GLY A 21 -28.74 -9.21 -3.25
CA GLY A 21 -29.78 -10.24 -3.28
C GLY A 21 -29.21 -11.66 -3.22
N GLU A 22 -29.71 -12.53 -4.06
CA GLU A 22 -29.28 -13.95 -4.12
C GLU A 22 -27.83 -14.15 -4.59
N MET A 23 -27.26 -13.19 -5.33
CA MET A 23 -25.83 -13.21 -5.74
C MET A 23 -24.88 -12.64 -4.70
N ARG A 24 -25.35 -12.37 -3.49
CA ARG A 24 -24.51 -11.87 -2.40
C ARG A 24 -23.54 -12.94 -1.92
N ARG A 25 -22.23 -12.70 -2.11
CA ARG A 25 -21.16 -13.61 -1.70
C ARG A 25 -20.41 -13.06 -0.49
N HIS A 26 -20.35 -13.83 0.60
CA HIS A 26 -19.59 -13.52 1.80
C HIS A 26 -18.10 -13.82 1.54
N VAL A 27 -17.26 -12.78 1.53
CA VAL A 27 -15.82 -12.90 1.15
C VAL A 27 -14.91 -12.82 2.36
N LEU A 28 -15.22 -11.94 3.33
CA LEU A 28 -14.53 -11.92 4.61
C LEU A 28 -15.53 -12.34 5.71
N GLN A 29 -15.13 -13.32 6.50
CA GLN A 29 -15.99 -13.94 7.52
C GLN A 29 -15.36 -13.78 8.90
N SER A 30 -15.86 -12.81 9.69
CA SER A 30 -15.45 -12.56 11.08
C SER A 30 -13.92 -12.47 11.27
N VAL A 31 -13.22 -11.80 10.34
CA VAL A 31 -11.77 -11.64 10.41
C VAL A 31 -11.41 -10.78 11.60
N SER A 32 -10.46 -11.26 12.41
CA SER A 32 -9.90 -10.52 13.54
C SER A 32 -8.38 -10.61 13.53
N MET A 33 -7.70 -9.47 13.71
CA MET A 33 -6.23 -9.39 13.79
C MET A 33 -5.80 -8.06 14.38
N GLU A 34 -4.59 -8.05 14.94
CA GLU A 34 -3.92 -6.85 15.42
C GLU A 34 -2.52 -6.78 14.85
N ILE A 35 -2.04 -5.59 14.50
CA ILE A 35 -0.69 -5.33 14.01
C ILE A 35 -0.11 -4.17 14.78
N SER A 36 1.06 -4.40 15.37
CA SER A 36 1.82 -3.41 16.11
C SER A 36 2.70 -2.54 15.18
N PRO A 37 3.16 -1.36 15.62
CA PRO A 37 4.14 -0.58 14.87
C PRO A 37 5.44 -1.37 14.61
N GLY A 38 5.96 -1.30 13.38
CA GLY A 38 7.19 -1.98 12.96
C GLY A 38 7.03 -3.47 12.69
N GLU A 39 5.82 -4.01 12.76
CA GLU A 39 5.54 -5.42 12.48
C GLU A 39 5.37 -5.65 10.98
N VAL A 40 5.99 -6.72 10.45
CA VAL A 40 5.82 -7.18 9.07
C VAL A 40 4.94 -8.43 9.08
N VAL A 41 3.78 -8.34 8.43
CA VAL A 41 2.79 -9.43 8.37
C VAL A 41 2.63 -9.94 6.94
N LEU A 42 2.76 -11.25 6.77
CA LEU A 42 2.53 -11.91 5.49
C LEU A 42 1.14 -12.58 5.48
N LEU A 43 0.27 -12.13 4.58
CA LEU A 43 -1.04 -12.74 4.33
C LEU A 43 -0.91 -13.85 3.29
N THR A 44 -1.09 -15.10 3.70
CA THR A 44 -1.05 -16.27 2.82
C THR A 44 -2.44 -16.85 2.61
N GLY A 45 -2.66 -17.51 1.49
CA GLY A 45 -3.92 -18.18 1.19
C GLY A 45 -4.17 -18.30 -0.30
N PRO A 46 -5.14 -19.15 -0.72
CA PRO A 46 -5.44 -19.39 -2.12
C PRO A 46 -5.95 -18.12 -2.84
N SER A 47 -5.92 -18.14 -4.18
CA SER A 47 -6.51 -17.05 -4.96
C SER A 47 -8.02 -16.94 -4.66
N GLY A 48 -8.50 -15.70 -4.54
CA GLY A 48 -9.92 -15.42 -4.26
C GLY A 48 -10.35 -15.58 -2.79
N CYS A 49 -9.45 -15.90 -1.84
CA CYS A 49 -9.81 -15.99 -0.41
C CYS A 49 -10.03 -14.65 0.29
N GLY A 50 -9.93 -13.51 -0.42
CA GLY A 50 -10.24 -12.19 0.13
C GLY A 50 -9.03 -11.32 0.54
N LYS A 51 -7.78 -11.72 0.25
CA LYS A 51 -6.56 -10.93 0.58
C LYS A 51 -6.65 -9.50 0.07
N THR A 52 -6.87 -9.32 -1.23
CA THR A 52 -7.06 -8.00 -1.87
C THR A 52 -8.22 -7.22 -1.25
N THR A 53 -9.32 -7.91 -0.91
CA THR A 53 -10.47 -7.28 -0.24
C THR A 53 -10.08 -6.72 1.12
N LEU A 54 -9.40 -7.52 1.93
CA LEU A 54 -8.90 -7.10 3.24
C LEU A 54 -7.94 -5.92 3.11
N LEU A 55 -6.94 -6.00 2.23
CA LEU A 55 -5.99 -4.90 1.99
C LEU A 55 -6.67 -3.61 1.53
N THR A 56 -7.69 -3.69 0.66
CA THR A 56 -8.42 -2.50 0.20
C THR A 56 -9.32 -1.88 1.26
N LEU A 57 -9.82 -2.66 2.22
CA LEU A 57 -10.54 -2.16 3.40
C LEU A 57 -9.57 -1.47 4.36
N ILE A 58 -8.44 -2.11 4.71
CA ILE A 58 -7.38 -1.52 5.54
C ILE A 58 -6.86 -0.22 4.90
N GLY A 59 -6.63 -0.22 3.59
CA GLY A 59 -6.22 0.95 2.80
C GLY A 59 -7.29 2.05 2.68
N ALA A 60 -8.45 1.90 3.33
CA ALA A 60 -9.58 2.83 3.27
C ALA A 60 -10.06 3.14 1.83
N LEU A 61 -9.82 2.23 0.88
CA LEU A 61 -10.30 2.31 -0.50
C LEU A 61 -11.76 1.85 -0.61
N ARG A 62 -12.18 0.90 0.26
CA ARG A 62 -13.56 0.43 0.37
C ARG A 62 -14.20 0.92 1.67
N LYS A 63 -15.52 0.90 1.73
CA LYS A 63 -16.27 1.14 2.97
C LYS A 63 -16.31 -0.14 3.79
N VAL A 64 -16.17 -0.02 5.11
CA VAL A 64 -16.45 -1.08 6.06
C VAL A 64 -17.96 -1.10 6.29
N GLU A 65 -18.57 -2.26 6.09
CA GLU A 65 -20.03 -2.45 6.17
C GLU A 65 -20.45 -3.15 7.46
N ASP A 66 -19.56 -3.99 8.02
CA ASP A 66 -19.82 -4.75 9.23
C ASP A 66 -18.51 -5.09 9.96
N GLY A 67 -18.55 -5.14 11.29
CA GLY A 67 -17.41 -5.34 12.15
C GLY A 67 -16.62 -4.06 12.46
N GLU A 68 -15.51 -4.20 13.16
CA GLU A 68 -14.63 -3.09 13.52
C GLU A 68 -13.32 -3.15 12.74
N LEU A 69 -12.91 -2.00 12.21
CA LEU A 69 -11.61 -1.81 11.58
C LEU A 69 -11.05 -0.44 11.99
N LYS A 70 -10.00 -0.46 12.81
CA LYS A 70 -9.28 0.74 13.26
C LYS A 70 -7.88 0.76 12.65
N VAL A 71 -7.53 1.87 12.00
CA VAL A 71 -6.19 2.13 11.45
C VAL A 71 -5.65 3.39 12.12
N PHE A 72 -4.48 3.30 12.74
CA PHE A 72 -3.90 4.36 13.57
C PHE A 72 -4.89 4.88 14.62
N GLY A 73 -5.62 3.97 15.26
CA GLY A 73 -6.67 4.28 16.25
C GLY A 73 -7.96 4.91 15.68
N LYS A 74 -8.06 5.14 14.37
CA LYS A 74 -9.24 5.74 13.73
C LYS A 74 -10.17 4.65 13.18
N GLN A 75 -11.42 4.64 13.65
CA GLN A 75 -12.45 3.71 13.19
C GLN A 75 -12.85 3.99 11.74
N LEU A 76 -12.90 2.93 10.90
CA LEU A 76 -13.30 3.00 9.49
C LEU A 76 -14.77 2.65 9.26
N PHE A 77 -15.39 1.87 10.13
CA PHE A 77 -16.85 1.65 10.10
C PHE A 77 -17.57 2.99 10.30
N GLY A 78 -18.47 3.35 9.40
CA GLY A 78 -19.16 4.64 9.43
C GLY A 78 -18.30 5.87 9.12
N ALA A 79 -17.02 5.70 8.79
CA ALA A 79 -16.11 6.82 8.57
C ALA A 79 -16.50 7.68 7.36
N SER A 80 -16.43 9.01 7.53
CA SER A 80 -16.70 9.98 6.48
C SER A 80 -15.69 9.85 5.32
N ARG A 81 -16.07 10.38 4.14
CA ARG A 81 -15.14 10.47 2.98
C ARG A 81 -13.85 11.22 3.35
N LYS A 82 -13.96 12.32 4.10
CA LYS A 82 -12.82 13.14 4.55
C LYS A 82 -11.88 12.34 5.47
N THR A 83 -12.44 11.60 6.42
CA THR A 83 -11.65 10.74 7.33
C THR A 83 -10.87 9.68 6.55
N ARG A 84 -11.52 8.99 5.61
CA ARG A 84 -10.87 7.98 4.76
C ARG A 84 -9.78 8.59 3.86
N GLN A 85 -10.01 9.77 3.28
CA GLN A 85 -9.01 10.48 2.47
C GLN A 85 -7.77 10.86 3.29
N ASN A 86 -7.97 11.35 4.53
CA ASN A 86 -6.86 11.71 5.42
C ASN A 86 -6.07 10.48 5.88
N LEU A 87 -6.74 9.34 6.10
CA LEU A 87 -6.04 8.08 6.41
C LEU A 87 -5.15 7.61 5.27
N ARG A 88 -5.66 7.63 4.03
CA ARG A 88 -4.91 7.19 2.85
C ARG A 88 -3.60 7.95 2.63
N LYS A 89 -3.47 9.19 3.10
CA LYS A 89 -2.20 9.94 3.03
C LYS A 89 -1.06 9.31 3.86
N ASN A 90 -1.42 8.48 4.84
CA ASN A 90 -0.46 7.80 5.71
C ASN A 90 -0.29 6.31 5.34
N ILE A 91 -0.91 5.85 4.25
CA ILE A 91 -0.90 4.46 3.82
C ILE A 91 -0.30 4.41 2.41
N GLY A 92 0.83 3.72 2.27
CA GLY A 92 1.39 3.36 0.97
C GLY A 92 0.70 2.09 0.46
N MET A 93 0.33 2.07 -0.82
CA MET A 93 -0.29 0.89 -1.44
C MET A 93 0.47 0.49 -2.69
N ILE A 94 0.91 -0.75 -2.74
CA ILE A 94 1.54 -1.41 -3.89
C ILE A 94 0.53 -2.41 -4.43
N PHE A 95 0.15 -2.26 -5.69
CA PHE A 95 -0.84 -3.10 -6.36
C PHE A 95 -0.17 -4.14 -7.26
N GLN A 96 -0.78 -5.28 -7.43
CA GLN A 96 -0.35 -6.35 -8.33
C GLN A 96 -0.07 -5.85 -9.76
N GLY A 97 -0.88 -4.94 -10.30
CA GLY A 97 -0.74 -4.38 -11.65
C GLY A 97 0.16 -3.15 -11.74
N HIS A 98 1.00 -2.83 -10.74
CA HIS A 98 1.87 -1.64 -10.62
C HIS A 98 1.10 -0.31 -10.60
N ASN A 99 0.02 -0.16 -11.35
CA ASN A 99 -0.82 1.04 -11.48
C ASN A 99 -0.02 2.32 -11.76
N LEU A 100 0.99 2.22 -12.63
CA LEU A 100 1.73 3.38 -13.11
C LEU A 100 0.93 4.14 -14.16
N LEU A 101 0.98 5.47 -14.10
CA LEU A 101 0.38 6.31 -15.14
C LEU A 101 1.28 6.25 -16.39
N ARG A 102 0.71 5.77 -17.50
CA ARG A 102 1.43 5.46 -18.74
C ARG A 102 2.00 6.70 -19.43
N CYS A 103 1.41 7.88 -19.20
CA CYS A 103 1.83 9.17 -19.75
C CYS A 103 2.90 9.87 -18.90
N LEU A 104 3.26 9.33 -17.74
CA LEU A 104 4.26 9.90 -16.83
C LEU A 104 5.51 9.05 -16.83
N THR A 105 6.67 9.72 -16.74
CA THR A 105 7.97 9.06 -16.56
C THR A 105 8.06 8.36 -15.19
N ALA A 106 9.12 7.56 -14.99
CA ALA A 106 9.41 6.94 -13.70
C ALA A 106 9.51 8.00 -12.58
N GLU A 107 10.28 9.08 -12.81
CA GLU A 107 10.42 10.20 -11.86
C GLU A 107 9.06 10.84 -11.53
N GLN A 108 8.24 11.12 -12.54
CA GLN A 108 6.93 11.74 -12.37
C GLN A 108 5.94 10.81 -11.64
N ASN A 109 5.96 9.50 -11.93
CA ASN A 109 5.15 8.53 -11.20
C ASN A 109 5.50 8.50 -9.70
N VAL A 110 6.78 8.54 -9.34
CA VAL A 110 7.23 8.59 -7.94
C VAL A 110 6.88 9.94 -7.30
N GLN A 111 7.00 11.05 -8.05
CA GLN A 111 6.67 12.39 -7.56
C GLN A 111 5.21 12.51 -7.11
N MET A 112 4.28 11.78 -7.73
CA MET A 112 2.89 11.75 -7.28
C MET A 112 2.75 11.29 -5.82
N GLY A 113 3.61 10.37 -5.35
CA GLY A 113 3.65 9.98 -3.93
C GLY A 113 4.18 11.13 -3.06
N ALA A 114 5.26 11.77 -3.48
CA ALA A 114 5.86 12.91 -2.78
C ALA A 114 4.93 14.15 -2.74
N ASP A 115 4.03 14.30 -3.72
CA ASP A 115 3.06 15.42 -3.77
C ASP A 115 2.01 15.34 -2.65
N LEU A 116 1.85 14.18 -1.98
CA LEU A 116 1.01 14.06 -0.80
C LEU A 116 1.60 14.72 0.45
N LEU A 117 2.91 15.05 0.43
CA LEU A 117 3.60 15.71 1.54
C LEU A 117 3.38 17.22 1.48
N ASN A 118 2.80 17.77 2.55
CA ASN A 118 2.62 19.21 2.69
C ASN A 118 3.96 19.90 3.07
N GLY A 119 4.12 21.16 2.66
CA GLY A 119 5.24 22.00 3.09
C GLY A 119 6.54 21.84 2.27
N PHE A 120 6.58 20.95 1.30
CA PHE A 120 7.74 20.77 0.41
C PHE A 120 7.59 21.55 -0.90
N SER A 121 8.67 22.22 -1.32
CA SER A 121 8.71 22.85 -2.64
C SER A 121 8.72 21.80 -3.75
N TYR A 122 8.34 22.18 -4.97
CA TYR A 122 8.43 21.31 -6.14
C TYR A 122 9.84 20.71 -6.32
N LYS A 123 10.90 21.54 -6.16
CA LYS A 123 12.29 21.11 -6.25
C LYS A 123 12.64 20.05 -5.22
N ALA A 124 12.17 20.21 -3.97
CA ALA A 124 12.42 19.26 -2.90
C ALA A 124 11.70 17.91 -3.14
N ARG A 125 10.44 17.94 -3.60
CA ARG A 125 9.70 16.71 -3.95
C ARG A 125 10.34 15.96 -5.11
N ARG A 126 10.81 16.69 -6.12
CA ARG A 126 11.53 16.11 -7.24
C ARG A 126 12.86 15.47 -6.81
N ALA A 127 13.63 16.14 -5.95
CA ALA A 127 14.86 15.57 -5.39
C ALA A 127 14.58 14.29 -4.61
N GLN A 128 13.57 14.29 -3.75
CA GLN A 128 13.14 13.11 -3.01
C GLN A 128 12.71 11.95 -3.94
N SER A 129 12.02 12.23 -5.05
CA SER A 129 11.63 11.20 -6.02
C SER A 129 12.84 10.53 -6.65
N ARG A 130 13.90 11.28 -6.93
CA ARG A 130 15.16 10.75 -7.45
C ARG A 130 15.91 9.90 -6.42
N GLU A 131 15.89 10.32 -5.15
CA GLU A 131 16.46 9.53 -4.05
C GLU A 131 15.77 8.17 -3.92
N TRP A 132 14.43 8.15 -3.99
CA TRP A 132 13.69 6.89 -3.97
C TRP A 132 13.97 6.02 -5.18
N LEU A 133 14.08 6.59 -6.39
CA LEU A 133 14.44 5.82 -7.58
C LEU A 133 15.86 5.25 -7.48
N ARG A 134 16.81 5.99 -6.91
CA ARG A 134 18.15 5.48 -6.60
C ARG A 134 18.09 4.35 -5.58
N ALA A 135 17.31 4.50 -4.49
CA ALA A 135 17.17 3.48 -3.46
C ALA A 135 16.63 2.14 -4.00
N VAL A 136 15.85 2.17 -5.08
CA VAL A 136 15.36 0.97 -5.76
C VAL A 136 16.22 0.56 -6.98
N GLY A 137 17.37 1.19 -7.21
CA GLY A 137 18.33 0.87 -8.29
C GLY A 137 17.85 1.31 -9.68
N LEU A 138 17.17 2.45 -9.78
CA LEU A 138 16.63 2.99 -11.04
C LEU A 138 17.09 4.43 -11.34
N GLU A 139 18.27 4.82 -10.89
CA GLU A 139 18.85 6.15 -11.11
C GLU A 139 19.02 6.49 -12.60
N ASP A 140 19.29 5.50 -13.45
CA ASP A 140 19.47 5.67 -14.90
C ASP A 140 18.15 5.62 -15.69
N HIS A 141 17.00 5.43 -14.98
CA HIS A 141 15.70 5.22 -15.61
C HIS A 141 14.69 6.34 -15.35
N LEU A 142 15.12 7.49 -14.82
CA LEU A 142 14.27 8.60 -14.37
C LEU A 142 13.28 9.08 -15.44
N SER A 143 13.75 9.22 -16.68
CA SER A 143 13.00 9.75 -17.82
C SER A 143 12.22 8.70 -18.61
N LYS A 144 12.38 7.40 -18.29
CA LYS A 144 11.68 6.33 -19.00
C LYS A 144 10.19 6.31 -18.70
N LEU A 145 9.40 6.04 -19.72
CA LEU A 145 7.97 5.79 -19.60
C LEU A 145 7.72 4.32 -19.19
N PRO A 146 6.56 4.02 -18.59
CA PRO A 146 6.26 2.65 -18.14
C PRO A 146 6.39 1.57 -19.24
N HIS A 147 6.12 1.89 -20.51
CA HIS A 147 6.26 0.92 -21.59
C HIS A 147 7.72 0.58 -21.93
N ASP A 148 8.69 1.43 -21.55
CA ASP A 148 10.13 1.21 -21.73
C ASP A 148 10.78 0.48 -20.55
N LEU A 149 10.01 0.12 -19.54
CA LEU A 149 10.46 -0.54 -18.33
C LEU A 149 10.08 -2.03 -18.33
N SER A 150 10.97 -2.90 -17.83
CA SER A 150 10.65 -4.30 -17.56
C SER A 150 9.60 -4.42 -16.43
N GLY A 151 9.01 -5.62 -16.24
CA GLY A 151 8.06 -5.89 -15.16
C GLY A 151 8.66 -5.58 -13.77
N GLY A 152 9.87 -6.06 -13.49
CA GLY A 152 10.58 -5.77 -12.24
C GLY A 152 10.92 -4.29 -12.05
N GLN A 153 11.31 -3.59 -13.13
CA GLN A 153 11.53 -2.15 -13.07
C GLN A 153 10.25 -1.36 -12.77
N LYS A 154 9.12 -1.73 -13.41
CA LYS A 154 7.79 -1.16 -13.09
C LYS A 154 7.43 -1.36 -11.63
N GLN A 155 7.71 -2.54 -11.08
CA GLN A 155 7.46 -2.83 -9.67
C GLN A 155 8.32 -1.99 -8.75
N ARG A 156 9.61 -1.82 -9.05
CA ARG A 156 10.52 -0.94 -8.31
C ARG A 156 10.04 0.53 -8.33
N VAL A 157 9.52 1.03 -9.47
CA VAL A 157 8.91 2.37 -9.54
C VAL A 157 7.64 2.45 -8.67
N ALA A 158 6.79 1.42 -8.65
CA ALA A 158 5.58 1.39 -7.82
C ALA A 158 5.93 1.38 -6.31
N ILE A 159 6.98 0.67 -5.90
CA ILE A 159 7.52 0.68 -4.54
C ILE A 159 8.03 2.07 -4.18
N ALA A 160 8.89 2.66 -5.00
CA ALA A 160 9.42 4.00 -4.79
C ALA A 160 8.29 5.03 -4.66
N ARG A 161 7.25 4.96 -5.49
CA ARG A 161 6.06 5.82 -5.40
C ARG A 161 5.33 5.67 -4.08
N ALA A 162 5.11 4.45 -3.62
CA ALA A 162 4.41 4.19 -2.35
C ALA A 162 5.19 4.76 -1.16
N LEU A 163 6.51 4.59 -1.14
CA LEU A 163 7.40 5.06 -0.07
C LEU A 163 7.68 6.57 -0.12
N ALA A 164 7.61 7.20 -1.29
CA ALA A 164 7.80 8.65 -1.44
C ALA A 164 6.77 9.48 -0.65
N ALA A 165 5.61 8.91 -0.34
CA ALA A 165 4.60 9.51 0.53
C ALA A 165 4.96 9.44 2.03
N ARG A 166 6.07 8.80 2.41
CA ARG A 166 6.47 8.51 3.81
C ARG A 166 5.32 7.89 4.62
N PRO A 167 4.78 6.77 4.16
CA PRO A 167 3.63 6.16 4.82
C PRO A 167 4.01 5.60 6.20
N LYS A 168 3.01 5.51 7.09
CA LYS A 168 3.11 4.83 8.40
C LYS A 168 2.70 3.36 8.33
N LEU A 169 2.05 2.96 7.23
CA LEU A 169 1.64 1.60 6.92
C LEU A 169 1.84 1.36 5.44
N LEU A 170 2.56 0.30 5.10
CA LEU A 170 2.74 -0.14 3.72
C LEU A 170 1.90 -1.40 3.47
N LEU A 171 1.05 -1.37 2.47
CA LEU A 171 0.24 -2.50 2.03
C LEU A 171 0.73 -2.95 0.66
N ALA A 172 0.97 -4.24 0.48
CA ALA A 172 1.38 -4.81 -0.79
C ALA A 172 0.45 -5.98 -1.17
N ASP A 173 -0.19 -5.88 -2.32
CA ASP A 173 -1.10 -6.88 -2.86
C ASP A 173 -0.40 -7.65 -3.97
N GLU A 174 0.06 -8.85 -3.67
CA GLU A 174 0.79 -9.75 -4.57
C GLU A 174 1.91 -9.05 -5.38
N PRO A 175 2.86 -8.35 -4.72
CA PRO A 175 3.82 -7.46 -5.38
C PRO A 175 4.77 -8.17 -6.34
N THR A 176 4.84 -9.49 -6.31
CA THR A 176 5.78 -10.31 -7.09
C THR A 176 5.10 -11.32 -8.02
N SER A 177 3.77 -11.40 -8.01
CA SER A 177 3.00 -12.44 -8.73
C SER A 177 3.18 -12.43 -10.25
N ALA A 178 3.54 -11.29 -10.85
CA ALA A 178 3.76 -11.12 -12.29
C ALA A 178 5.24 -11.20 -12.70
N LEU A 179 6.14 -11.58 -11.77
CA LEU A 179 7.57 -11.61 -11.98
C LEU A 179 8.10 -13.05 -11.96
N ASP A 180 9.24 -13.26 -12.60
CA ASP A 180 9.99 -14.50 -12.45
C ASP A 180 10.49 -14.69 -11.01
N SER A 181 10.82 -15.92 -10.63
CA SER A 181 11.15 -16.28 -9.23
C SER A 181 12.39 -15.57 -8.68
N SER A 182 13.37 -15.20 -9.53
CA SER A 182 14.58 -14.51 -9.10
C SER A 182 14.29 -13.04 -8.83
N THR A 183 13.67 -12.35 -9.78
CA THR A 183 13.23 -10.96 -9.64
C THR A 183 12.21 -10.81 -8.51
N GLY A 184 11.31 -11.78 -8.32
CA GLY A 184 10.34 -11.78 -7.23
C GLY A 184 11.02 -11.74 -5.86
N ARG A 185 12.03 -12.60 -5.62
CA ARG A 185 12.80 -12.60 -4.35
C ARG A 185 13.53 -11.30 -4.11
N GLU A 186 14.17 -10.73 -5.14
CA GLU A 186 14.84 -9.42 -5.02
C GLU A 186 13.85 -8.30 -4.61
N ILE A 187 12.63 -8.32 -5.13
CA ILE A 187 11.59 -7.35 -4.79
C ILE A 187 11.11 -7.55 -3.34
N ASP A 188 10.90 -8.79 -2.90
CA ASP A 188 10.49 -9.08 -1.52
C ASP A 188 11.56 -8.65 -0.51
N ASP A 189 12.84 -8.92 -0.79
CA ASP A 189 13.96 -8.51 0.06
C ASP A 189 14.11 -6.98 0.08
N LEU A 190 13.96 -6.32 -1.07
CA LEU A 190 13.95 -4.87 -1.18
C LEU A 190 12.82 -4.24 -0.35
N LEU A 191 11.61 -4.78 -0.43
CA LEU A 191 10.46 -4.31 0.35
C LEU A 191 10.69 -4.42 1.85
N LYS A 192 11.17 -5.59 2.32
CA LYS A 192 11.49 -5.81 3.74
C LYS A 192 12.55 -4.83 4.23
N LYS A 193 13.65 -4.69 3.46
CA LYS A 193 14.74 -3.77 3.79
C LYS A 193 14.21 -2.34 3.93
N LEU A 194 13.52 -1.82 2.90
CA LEU A 194 13.04 -0.44 2.90
C LEU A 194 11.95 -0.18 3.97
N ALA A 195 11.08 -1.15 4.25
CA ALA A 195 10.09 -1.02 5.32
C ALA A 195 10.76 -0.89 6.70
N LEU A 196 11.79 -1.69 6.98
CA LEU A 196 12.55 -1.62 8.24
C LEU A 196 13.36 -0.32 8.36
N GLU A 197 14.06 0.10 7.29
CA GLU A 197 14.89 1.32 7.29
C GLU A 197 14.06 2.60 7.47
N HIS A 198 12.82 2.61 7.01
CA HIS A 198 11.95 3.79 7.04
C HIS A 198 10.82 3.70 8.06
N SER A 199 10.83 2.70 8.94
CA SER A 199 9.89 2.52 10.05
C SER A 199 8.41 2.56 9.61
N CYS A 200 8.09 1.91 8.50
CA CYS A 200 6.71 1.76 8.05
C CYS A 200 6.11 0.44 8.54
#